data_974111605b6f873389b67d49ff975859
#
_entry.id   974111605b6f873389b67d49ff975859
#
_cell.length_a   1.000
_cell.length_b   1.000
_cell.length_c   1.000
_cell.angle_alpha   90.00
_cell.angle_beta   90.00
_cell.angle_gamma   90.00
#
_symmetry.space_group_name_H-M   'P 1'
#
loop_
_entity.id
_entity.type
_entity.pdbx_description
1 polymer ?
#
loop_
_entity_poly.entity_id
_entity_poly.type
_entity_poly.pdbx_seq_one_letter_code
_entity_poly.pdbx_strand_id
1 'polypeptide(L)'
;MSTPFVRTAPAVLRAAGRQAVTDLRAGLAGKCASLLITTAGFVLVGRATQASAGAPTAFGPMFLASSIGVISCFITLQIAGEAYTDRIGGALLRVRILPHGPLTWTIGKTMSAITQTIAYQAAILLGGALFVEALPLSASRVLTCLPLIVMSAVATAPLGFLAGALARGVYSFMVSYLPVFALIGTSGFFMPMDRLPSWVQAVQLALPTYWSGHLTRWALVGDPSWEVGGAFSPALALAILAAWTVLGFAGASFVVRRSFRKETIGSLTRVQSTIRSQTGL
;
A
#
# COMPACT_ATOMS: atom_id res chain seq x y z
N MET A 1 -38.01 -2.19 5.44
CA MET A 1 -37.27 -2.81 6.57
C MET A 1 -35.79 -2.61 6.31
N SER A 2 -35.14 -1.68 7.03
CA SER A 2 -33.68 -1.51 6.93
C SER A 2 -33.01 -2.74 7.53
N THR A 3 -32.08 -3.36 6.78
CA THR A 3 -31.30 -4.50 7.28
C THR A 3 -30.58 -4.10 8.57
N PRO A 4 -30.42 -5.01 9.56
CA PRO A 4 -29.77 -4.71 10.85
C PRO A 4 -28.37 -4.12 10.68
N PHE A 5 -27.72 -4.36 9.57
CA PHE A 5 -26.41 -3.78 9.21
C PHE A 5 -26.46 -2.26 9.02
N VAL A 6 -27.50 -1.72 8.39
CA VAL A 6 -27.63 -0.25 8.14
C VAL A 6 -27.72 0.53 9.46
N ARG A 7 -28.37 -0.02 10.50
CA ARG A 7 -28.45 0.60 11.83
C ARG A 7 -27.12 0.59 12.59
N THR A 8 -26.24 -0.37 12.35
CA THR A 8 -24.95 -0.53 13.06
C THR A 8 -23.77 0.09 12.33
N ALA A 9 -23.91 0.41 11.02
CA ALA A 9 -22.83 0.96 10.20
C ALA A 9 -22.18 2.23 10.79
N PRO A 10 -22.94 3.26 11.29
CA PRO A 10 -22.31 4.43 11.87
C PRO A 10 -21.53 4.14 13.16
N ALA A 11 -21.92 3.15 13.93
CA ALA A 11 -21.19 2.74 15.13
C ALA A 11 -19.87 2.04 14.76
N VAL A 12 -19.89 1.16 13.76
CA VAL A 12 -18.71 0.48 13.21
C VAL A 12 -17.72 1.50 12.66
N LEU A 13 -18.18 2.46 11.85
CA LEU A 13 -17.31 3.50 11.28
C LEU A 13 -16.69 4.39 12.35
N ARG A 14 -17.44 4.80 13.37
CA ARG A 14 -16.90 5.59 14.49
C ARG A 14 -15.87 4.80 15.30
N ALA A 15 -16.10 3.52 15.54
CA ALA A 15 -15.16 2.66 16.24
C ALA A 15 -13.88 2.43 15.40
N ALA A 16 -14.02 2.20 14.09
CA ALA A 16 -12.89 2.07 13.16
C ALA A 16 -12.08 3.36 13.08
N GLY A 17 -12.73 4.52 13.02
CA GLY A 17 -12.06 5.82 13.03
C GLY A 17 -11.26 6.07 14.32
N ARG A 18 -11.82 5.72 15.50
CA ARG A 18 -11.08 5.79 16.78
C ARG A 18 -9.87 4.87 16.78
N GLN A 19 -10.02 3.65 16.28
CA GLN A 19 -8.90 2.72 16.13
C GLN A 19 -7.83 3.30 15.21
N ALA A 20 -8.20 3.82 14.03
CA ALA A 20 -7.26 4.43 13.09
C ALA A 20 -6.46 5.57 13.73
N VAL A 21 -7.12 6.45 14.50
CA VAL A 21 -6.43 7.54 15.23
C VAL A 21 -5.45 6.99 16.26
N THR A 22 -5.83 5.93 16.99
CA THR A 22 -4.93 5.28 17.96
C THR A 22 -3.72 4.67 17.26
N ASP A 23 -3.94 3.96 16.15
CA ASP A 23 -2.87 3.35 15.35
C ASP A 23 -1.93 4.42 14.76
N LEU A 24 -2.47 5.56 14.31
CA LEU A 24 -1.66 6.68 13.80
C LEU A 24 -0.78 7.31 14.90
N ARG A 25 -1.30 7.46 16.10
CA ARG A 25 -0.55 8.00 17.24
C ARG A 25 0.49 7.03 17.78
N ALA A 26 0.23 5.73 17.69
CA ALA A 26 1.18 4.71 18.13
C ALA A 26 2.47 4.77 17.30
N GLY A 27 3.61 4.97 17.96
CA GLY A 27 4.92 5.06 17.31
C GLY A 27 5.10 6.28 16.39
N LEU A 28 4.43 7.40 16.67
CA LEU A 28 4.42 8.60 15.84
C LEU A 28 5.85 9.08 15.49
N ALA A 29 6.77 9.09 16.45
CA ALA A 29 8.15 9.50 16.21
C ALA A 29 8.83 8.62 15.15
N GLY A 30 8.67 7.30 15.22
CA GLY A 30 9.19 6.37 14.23
C GLY A 30 8.56 6.55 12.85
N LYS A 31 7.25 6.82 12.81
CA LYS A 31 6.53 7.11 11.55
C LYS A 31 7.00 8.42 10.92
N CYS A 32 7.21 9.47 11.71
CA CYS A 32 7.76 10.74 11.23
C CYS A 32 9.20 10.56 10.73
N ALA A 33 10.05 9.84 11.45
CA ALA A 33 11.40 9.54 11.01
C ALA A 33 11.41 8.74 9.69
N SER A 34 10.58 7.71 9.59
CA SER A 34 10.42 6.91 8.36
C SER A 34 9.92 7.76 7.19
N LEU A 35 8.93 8.64 7.43
CA LEU A 35 8.44 9.58 6.42
C LEU A 35 9.56 10.47 5.89
N LEU A 36 10.36 11.08 6.76
CA LEU A 36 11.46 11.96 6.37
C LEU A 36 12.54 11.20 5.60
N ILE A 37 12.97 10.03 6.09
CA ILE A 37 13.99 9.19 5.43
C ILE A 37 13.52 8.75 4.06
N THR A 38 12.28 8.25 3.96
CA THR A 38 11.70 7.79 2.69
C THR A 38 11.59 8.94 1.69
N THR A 39 11.04 10.08 2.12
CA THR A 39 10.92 11.27 1.27
C THR A 39 12.29 11.75 0.80
N ALA A 40 13.26 11.87 1.71
CA ALA A 40 14.64 12.27 1.35
C ALA A 40 15.23 11.28 0.33
N GLY A 41 15.08 9.98 0.53
CA GLY A 41 15.57 8.95 -0.40
C GLY A 41 15.03 9.13 -1.81
N PHE A 42 13.71 9.27 -1.95
CA PHE A 42 13.06 9.45 -3.27
C PHE A 42 13.47 10.77 -3.94
N VAL A 43 13.52 11.86 -3.18
CA VAL A 43 13.91 13.18 -3.69
C VAL A 43 15.38 13.21 -4.10
N LEU A 44 16.28 12.61 -3.31
CA LEU A 44 17.70 12.51 -3.63
C LEU A 44 17.93 11.68 -4.90
N VAL A 45 17.25 10.55 -5.07
CA VAL A 45 17.34 9.74 -6.30
C VAL A 45 16.79 10.54 -7.49
N GLY A 46 15.63 11.17 -7.36
CA GLY A 46 15.05 12.00 -8.40
C GLY A 46 15.98 13.14 -8.84
N ARG A 47 16.66 13.79 -7.88
CA ARG A 47 17.63 14.86 -8.14
C ARG A 47 18.94 14.34 -8.74
N ALA A 48 19.47 13.24 -8.22
CA ALA A 48 20.71 12.65 -8.72
C ALA A 48 20.58 12.19 -10.17
N THR A 49 19.42 11.67 -10.57
CA THR A 49 19.16 11.23 -11.94
C THR A 49 18.95 12.37 -12.93
N GLN A 50 18.65 13.59 -12.47
CA GLN A 50 18.65 14.80 -13.31
C GLN A 50 20.07 15.29 -13.62
N ALA A 51 21.01 15.15 -12.68
CA ALA A 51 22.37 15.64 -12.78
C ALA A 51 23.31 14.74 -13.60
N SER A 52 22.91 13.49 -13.87
CA SER A 52 23.74 12.55 -14.62
C SER A 52 23.79 12.92 -16.09
N ALA A 53 24.94 13.38 -16.58
CA ALA A 53 25.19 13.64 -17.98
C ALA A 53 24.95 12.35 -18.80
N GLY A 54 23.96 12.38 -19.69
CA GLY A 54 23.57 11.22 -20.51
C GLY A 54 22.36 10.43 -19.99
N ALA A 55 21.83 10.73 -18.81
CA ALA A 55 20.52 10.19 -18.43
C ALA A 55 19.42 10.83 -19.28
N PRO A 56 18.43 10.07 -19.78
CA PRO A 56 17.26 10.65 -20.41
C PRO A 56 16.65 11.68 -19.47
N THR A 57 16.49 12.92 -19.94
CA THR A 57 15.94 14.03 -19.14
C THR A 57 14.60 13.73 -18.47
N ALA A 58 13.89 12.74 -18.98
CA ALA A 58 12.61 12.26 -18.47
C ALA A 58 12.72 11.29 -17.28
N PHE A 59 13.91 10.76 -16.92
CA PHE A 59 14.00 9.71 -15.89
C PHE A 59 13.60 10.23 -14.50
N GLY A 60 14.11 11.37 -14.06
CA GLY A 60 13.81 11.94 -12.74
C GLY A 60 12.30 12.17 -12.50
N PRO A 61 11.62 12.91 -13.39
CA PRO A 61 10.16 13.10 -13.32
C PRO A 61 9.37 11.79 -13.39
N MET A 62 9.76 10.85 -14.27
CA MET A 62 9.12 9.54 -14.38
C MET A 62 9.28 8.71 -13.12
N PHE A 63 10.48 8.67 -12.55
CA PHE A 63 10.76 7.99 -11.30
C PHE A 63 9.92 8.57 -10.15
N LEU A 64 9.84 9.89 -10.01
CA LEU A 64 9.03 10.53 -8.97
C LEU A 64 7.53 10.29 -9.17
N ALA A 65 7.03 10.42 -10.39
CA ALA A 65 5.63 10.14 -10.67
C ALA A 65 5.28 8.66 -10.39
N SER A 66 6.16 7.75 -10.77
CA SER A 66 6.02 6.32 -10.48
C SER A 66 6.08 6.05 -8.97
N SER A 67 6.97 6.73 -8.23
CA SER A 67 7.12 6.53 -6.78
C SER A 67 5.84 6.89 -6.04
N ILE A 68 5.14 7.94 -6.46
CA ILE A 68 3.86 8.33 -5.86
C ILE A 68 2.83 7.21 -6.03
N GLY A 69 2.71 6.62 -7.22
CA GLY A 69 1.80 5.48 -7.46
C GLY A 69 2.22 4.23 -6.69
N VAL A 70 3.49 3.90 -6.75
CA VAL A 70 4.05 2.67 -6.16
C VAL A 70 4.04 2.69 -4.63
N ILE A 71 4.21 3.85 -4.00
CA ILE A 71 4.06 3.98 -2.54
C ILE A 71 2.67 3.55 -2.07
N SER A 72 1.64 3.68 -2.91
CA SER A 72 0.33 3.09 -2.61
C SER A 72 0.42 1.57 -2.38
N CYS A 73 1.36 0.88 -3.01
CA CYS A 73 1.55 -0.55 -2.84
C CYS A 73 2.28 -0.91 -1.52
N PHE A 74 3.04 0.03 -0.93
CA PHE A 74 3.63 -0.18 0.40
C PHE A 74 2.60 -0.30 1.52
N ILE A 75 1.35 0.15 1.29
CA ILE A 75 0.22 -0.12 2.19
C ILE A 75 0.04 -1.62 2.43
N THR A 76 0.34 -2.45 1.44
CA THR A 76 0.32 -3.91 1.55
C THR A 76 1.28 -4.39 2.64
N LEU A 77 2.51 -3.90 2.66
CA LEU A 77 3.52 -4.26 3.66
C LEU A 77 3.14 -3.74 5.04
N GLN A 78 2.63 -2.52 5.10
CA GLN A 78 2.19 -1.90 6.34
C GLN A 78 1.05 -2.70 6.99
N ILE A 79 -0.02 -2.98 6.24
CA ILE A 79 -1.16 -3.75 6.76
C ILE A 79 -0.73 -5.16 7.14
N ALA A 80 0.14 -5.81 6.36
CA ALA A 80 0.68 -7.13 6.71
C ALA A 80 1.46 -7.10 8.02
N GLY A 81 2.31 -6.07 8.22
CA GLY A 81 3.10 -5.87 9.45
C GLY A 81 2.20 -5.62 10.67
N GLU A 82 1.23 -4.73 10.54
CA GLU A 82 0.29 -4.43 11.62
C GLU A 82 -0.58 -5.65 11.96
N ALA A 83 -1.05 -6.39 10.96
CA ALA A 83 -1.83 -7.62 11.17
C ALA A 83 -1.01 -8.71 11.87
N TYR A 84 0.27 -8.84 11.51
CA TYR A 84 1.19 -9.75 12.18
C TYR A 84 1.45 -9.34 13.64
N THR A 85 1.74 -8.05 13.88
CA THR A 85 1.96 -7.51 15.24
C THR A 85 0.73 -7.66 16.12
N ASP A 86 -0.46 -7.36 15.60
CA ASP A 86 -1.73 -7.53 16.31
C ASP A 86 -2.01 -9.00 16.67
N ARG A 87 -1.58 -9.94 15.81
CA ARG A 87 -1.68 -11.38 16.08
C ARG A 87 -0.79 -11.78 17.24
N ILE A 88 0.51 -11.46 17.21
CA ILE A 88 1.45 -11.85 18.29
C ILE A 88 1.18 -11.15 19.61
N GLY A 89 0.63 -9.92 19.56
CA GLY A 89 0.21 -9.16 20.74
C GLY A 89 -1.16 -9.57 21.30
N GLY A 90 -1.84 -10.56 20.67
CA GLY A 90 -3.14 -11.04 21.11
C GLY A 90 -4.30 -10.06 20.89
N ALA A 91 -4.08 -8.97 20.12
CA ALA A 91 -5.12 -7.99 19.80
C ALA A 91 -6.28 -8.63 19.03
N LEU A 92 -6.00 -9.60 18.14
CA LEU A 92 -7.02 -10.31 17.36
C LEU A 92 -7.99 -11.11 18.26
N LEU A 93 -7.50 -11.66 19.37
CA LEU A 93 -8.36 -12.37 20.35
C LEU A 93 -9.35 -11.40 21.01
N ARG A 94 -8.88 -10.21 21.39
CA ARG A 94 -9.73 -9.17 21.98
C ARG A 94 -10.76 -8.63 20.99
N VAL A 95 -10.35 -8.39 19.76
CA VAL A 95 -11.23 -7.91 18.68
C VAL A 95 -12.33 -8.94 18.35
N ARG A 96 -12.01 -10.24 18.42
CA ARG A 96 -12.96 -11.32 18.12
C ARG A 96 -14.22 -11.30 18.98
N ILE A 97 -14.11 -10.91 20.26
CA ILE A 97 -15.24 -10.87 21.20
C ILE A 97 -16.11 -9.62 21.09
N LEU A 98 -15.65 -8.62 20.35
CA LEU A 98 -16.39 -7.38 20.13
C LEU A 98 -17.47 -7.52 19.06
N PRO A 99 -18.62 -6.86 19.20
CA PRO A 99 -19.63 -6.79 18.14
C PRO A 99 -19.02 -6.21 16.85
N HIS A 100 -19.15 -6.91 15.74
CA HIS A 100 -18.56 -6.53 14.45
C HIS A 100 -17.02 -6.31 14.48
N GLY A 101 -16.32 -6.86 15.50
CA GLY A 101 -14.91 -6.64 15.74
C GLY A 101 -14.01 -6.84 14.51
N PRO A 102 -14.06 -7.99 13.79
CA PRO A 102 -13.23 -8.19 12.60
C PRO A 102 -13.44 -7.14 11.51
N LEU A 103 -14.68 -6.67 11.31
CA LEU A 103 -15.01 -5.64 10.33
C LEU A 103 -14.47 -4.28 10.77
N THR A 104 -14.70 -3.91 12.04
CA THR A 104 -14.18 -2.67 12.63
C THR A 104 -12.66 -2.62 12.55
N TRP A 105 -11.98 -3.73 12.85
CA TRP A 105 -10.53 -3.85 12.78
C TRP A 105 -10.02 -3.69 11.34
N THR A 106 -10.62 -4.38 10.37
CA THR A 106 -10.22 -4.27 8.96
C THR A 106 -10.38 -2.85 8.43
N ILE A 107 -11.52 -2.21 8.71
CA ILE A 107 -11.77 -0.82 8.28
C ILE A 107 -10.79 0.14 8.99
N GLY A 108 -10.59 0.00 10.29
CA GLY A 108 -9.66 0.84 11.06
C GLY A 108 -8.23 0.76 10.57
N LYS A 109 -7.72 -0.45 10.30
CA LYS A 109 -6.38 -0.66 9.72
C LYS A 109 -6.27 -0.06 8.32
N THR A 110 -7.28 -0.25 7.48
CA THR A 110 -7.30 0.34 6.14
C THR A 110 -7.29 1.87 6.21
N MET A 111 -8.10 2.49 7.07
CA MET A 111 -8.13 3.94 7.24
C MET A 111 -6.79 4.49 7.73
N SER A 112 -6.19 3.87 8.74
CA SER A 112 -4.86 4.23 9.25
C SER A 112 -3.79 4.16 8.16
N ALA A 113 -3.75 3.05 7.42
CA ALA A 113 -2.78 2.81 6.37
C ALA A 113 -2.96 3.79 5.18
N ILE A 114 -4.20 4.07 4.74
CA ILE A 114 -4.47 5.07 3.70
C ILE A 114 -3.99 6.45 4.15
N THR A 115 -4.29 6.85 5.38
CA THR A 115 -3.86 8.16 5.91
C THR A 115 -2.34 8.29 5.91
N GLN A 116 -1.62 7.26 6.34
CA GLN A 116 -0.15 7.25 6.30
C GLN A 116 0.36 7.28 4.85
N THR A 117 -0.22 6.50 3.96
CA THR A 117 0.15 6.46 2.54
C THR A 117 0.00 7.84 1.90
N ILE A 118 -1.13 8.53 2.14
CA ILE A 118 -1.35 9.90 1.65
C ILE A 118 -0.27 10.86 2.21
N ALA A 119 0.09 10.73 3.49
CA ALA A 119 1.14 11.56 4.08
C ALA A 119 2.51 11.34 3.40
N TYR A 120 2.90 10.10 3.11
CA TYR A 120 4.13 9.79 2.38
C TYR A 120 4.11 10.37 0.96
N GLN A 121 3.00 10.19 0.25
CA GLN A 121 2.86 10.67 -1.11
C GLN A 121 2.85 12.19 -1.20
N ALA A 122 2.14 12.85 -0.28
CA ALA A 122 2.16 14.31 -0.19
C ALA A 122 3.57 14.84 0.12
N ALA A 123 4.31 14.19 1.01
CA ALA A 123 5.67 14.57 1.32
C ALA A 123 6.62 14.39 0.13
N ILE A 124 6.52 13.27 -0.62
CA ILE A 124 7.33 13.03 -1.82
C ILE A 124 6.96 14.03 -2.93
N LEU A 125 5.66 14.28 -3.12
CA LEU A 125 5.20 15.26 -4.11
C LEU A 125 5.72 16.66 -3.79
N LEU A 126 5.62 17.08 -2.53
CA LEU A 126 6.14 18.38 -2.07
C LEU A 126 7.65 18.44 -2.20
N GLY A 127 8.38 17.41 -1.76
CA GLY A 127 9.83 17.34 -1.90
C GLY A 127 10.27 17.33 -3.37
N GLY A 128 9.58 16.60 -4.23
CA GLY A 128 9.79 16.62 -5.68
C GLY A 128 9.58 18.01 -6.27
N ALA A 129 8.51 18.70 -5.86
CA ALA A 129 8.22 20.07 -6.31
C ALA A 129 9.31 21.08 -5.93
N LEU A 130 9.90 20.91 -4.74
CA LEU A 130 10.89 21.87 -4.22
C LEU A 130 12.31 21.62 -4.73
N PHE A 131 12.66 20.38 -5.05
CA PHE A 131 14.06 19.99 -5.29
C PHE A 131 14.32 19.35 -6.66
N VAL A 132 13.28 19.09 -7.45
CA VAL A 132 13.41 18.46 -8.78
C VAL A 132 12.77 19.35 -9.84
N GLU A 133 13.60 20.07 -10.59
CA GLU A 133 13.19 21.15 -11.48
C GLU A 133 12.31 20.72 -12.67
N ALA A 134 12.44 19.47 -13.12
CA ALA A 134 11.77 18.98 -14.31
C ALA A 134 10.37 18.35 -14.05
N LEU A 135 9.84 18.41 -12.81
CA LEU A 135 8.51 17.87 -12.55
C LEU A 135 7.44 18.93 -12.86
N PRO A 136 6.61 18.75 -13.90
CA PRO A 136 5.66 19.77 -14.37
C PRO A 136 4.43 19.80 -13.45
N LEU A 137 4.59 20.28 -12.21
CA LEU A 137 3.49 20.37 -11.24
C LEU A 137 2.63 21.60 -11.49
N SER A 138 1.36 21.35 -11.82
CA SER A 138 0.30 22.36 -11.77
C SER A 138 -0.74 21.96 -10.72
N ALA A 139 -1.47 22.93 -10.19
CA ALA A 139 -2.51 22.65 -9.22
C ALA A 139 -3.56 21.65 -9.72
N SER A 140 -3.89 21.70 -11.02
CA SER A 140 -4.81 20.75 -11.63
C SER A 140 -4.26 19.33 -11.66
N ARG A 141 -2.98 19.13 -11.98
CA ARG A 141 -2.34 17.80 -11.99
C ARG A 141 -2.26 17.19 -10.58
N VAL A 142 -1.90 17.99 -9.59
CA VAL A 142 -1.90 17.56 -8.18
C VAL A 142 -3.31 17.18 -7.73
N LEU A 143 -4.32 18.00 -8.05
CA LEU A 143 -5.71 17.73 -7.67
C LEU A 143 -6.24 16.46 -8.35
N THR A 144 -5.87 16.21 -9.61
CA THR A 144 -6.22 14.97 -10.31
C THR A 144 -5.53 13.77 -9.67
N CYS A 145 -4.31 13.93 -9.18
CA CYS A 145 -3.54 12.84 -8.59
C CYS A 145 -4.12 12.35 -7.24
N LEU A 146 -4.71 13.24 -6.43
CA LEU A 146 -5.22 12.89 -5.09
C LEU A 146 -6.22 11.72 -5.07
N PRO A 147 -7.31 11.73 -5.87
CA PRO A 147 -8.26 10.60 -5.89
C PRO A 147 -7.63 9.32 -6.44
N LEU A 148 -6.68 9.43 -7.39
CA LEU A 148 -5.96 8.28 -7.95
C LEU A 148 -5.08 7.60 -6.91
N ILE A 149 -4.43 8.38 -6.05
CA ILE A 149 -3.64 7.94 -4.90
C ILE A 149 -4.51 7.12 -3.94
N VAL A 150 -5.66 7.69 -3.54
CA VAL A 150 -6.59 7.03 -2.62
C VAL A 150 -7.10 5.72 -3.23
N MET A 151 -7.50 5.73 -4.50
CA MET A 151 -7.98 4.55 -5.20
C MET A 151 -6.91 3.46 -5.30
N SER A 152 -5.68 3.83 -5.61
CA SER A 152 -4.54 2.91 -5.66
C SER A 152 -4.26 2.27 -4.29
N ALA A 153 -4.28 3.08 -3.22
CA ALA A 153 -4.10 2.60 -1.85
C ALA A 153 -5.23 1.63 -1.43
N VAL A 154 -6.48 1.96 -1.76
CA VAL A 154 -7.63 1.09 -1.46
C VAL A 154 -7.57 -0.22 -2.24
N ALA A 155 -7.15 -0.18 -3.52
CA ALA A 155 -7.06 -1.37 -4.37
C ALA A 155 -5.96 -2.35 -3.91
N THR A 156 -4.86 -1.84 -3.33
CA THR A 156 -3.72 -2.65 -2.88
C THR A 156 -3.83 -3.10 -1.41
N ALA A 157 -4.61 -2.41 -0.58
CA ALA A 157 -4.80 -2.73 0.84
C ALA A 157 -5.21 -4.19 1.12
N PRO A 158 -6.13 -4.82 0.35
CA PRO A 158 -6.52 -6.21 0.57
C PRO A 158 -5.38 -7.21 0.49
N LEU A 159 -4.38 -6.96 -0.35
CA LEU A 159 -3.19 -7.81 -0.46
C LEU A 159 -2.41 -7.86 0.86
N GLY A 160 -2.42 -6.77 1.63
CA GLY A 160 -1.80 -6.71 2.96
C GLY A 160 -2.48 -7.64 3.97
N PHE A 161 -3.80 -7.69 3.98
CA PHE A 161 -4.54 -8.63 4.84
C PHE A 161 -4.27 -10.09 4.46
N LEU A 162 -4.17 -10.39 3.16
CA LEU A 162 -3.82 -11.72 2.67
C LEU A 162 -2.40 -12.11 3.09
N ALA A 163 -1.43 -11.24 2.89
CA ALA A 163 -0.03 -11.46 3.28
C ALA A 163 0.10 -11.64 4.80
N GLY A 164 -0.51 -10.77 5.60
CA GLY A 164 -0.54 -10.87 7.07
C GLY A 164 -1.21 -12.13 7.60
N ALA A 165 -2.24 -12.63 6.91
CA ALA A 165 -2.91 -13.88 7.29
C ALA A 165 -2.04 -15.13 7.03
N LEU A 166 -1.12 -15.08 6.08
CA LEU A 166 -0.17 -16.16 5.76
C LEU A 166 1.03 -16.18 6.70
N ALA A 167 1.37 -15.06 7.32
CA ALA A 167 2.52 -14.93 8.23
C ALA A 167 2.26 -15.71 9.53
N ARG A 168 3.05 -16.77 9.80
CA ARG A 168 2.93 -17.64 10.97
C ARG A 168 4.09 -17.51 11.96
N GLY A 169 5.15 -16.81 11.60
CA GLY A 169 6.36 -16.58 12.40
C GLY A 169 7.22 -15.52 11.74
N VAL A 170 8.32 -15.12 12.39
CA VAL A 170 9.20 -14.03 11.91
C VAL A 170 9.71 -14.32 10.48
N TYR A 171 10.20 -15.52 10.23
CA TYR A 171 10.71 -15.87 8.90
C TYR A 171 9.63 -15.87 7.82
N SER A 172 8.45 -16.47 8.09
CA SER A 172 7.36 -16.47 7.13
C SER A 172 6.83 -15.06 6.87
N PHE A 173 6.88 -14.18 7.86
CA PHE A 173 6.56 -12.78 7.72
C PHE A 173 7.58 -12.06 6.81
N MET A 174 8.88 -12.23 7.06
CA MET A 174 9.92 -11.66 6.21
C MET A 174 9.84 -12.15 4.77
N VAL A 175 9.64 -13.47 4.58
CA VAL A 175 9.48 -14.07 3.24
C VAL A 175 8.24 -13.53 2.52
N SER A 176 7.16 -13.19 3.23
CA SER A 176 5.95 -12.61 2.60
C SER A 176 6.19 -11.23 1.98
N TYR A 177 7.27 -10.54 2.33
CA TYR A 177 7.63 -9.25 1.74
C TYR A 177 8.32 -9.39 0.38
N LEU A 178 9.01 -10.50 0.12
CA LEU A 178 9.75 -10.72 -1.13
C LEU A 178 8.86 -10.57 -2.39
N PRO A 179 7.68 -11.23 -2.49
CA PRO A 179 6.82 -11.04 -3.64
C PRO A 179 6.31 -9.60 -3.78
N VAL A 180 6.07 -8.88 -2.68
CA VAL A 180 5.64 -7.48 -2.74
C VAL A 180 6.74 -6.59 -3.28
N PHE A 181 7.99 -6.77 -2.82
CA PHE A 181 9.14 -6.04 -3.37
C PHE A 181 9.41 -6.40 -4.84
N ALA A 182 9.26 -7.67 -5.22
CA ALA A 182 9.38 -8.09 -6.61
C ALA A 182 8.31 -7.43 -7.49
N LEU A 183 7.06 -7.37 -7.04
CA LEU A 183 5.97 -6.68 -7.74
C LEU A 183 6.23 -5.18 -7.86
N ILE A 184 6.71 -4.53 -6.82
CA ILE A 184 7.09 -3.12 -6.85
C ILE A 184 8.24 -2.90 -7.83
N GLY A 185 9.31 -3.69 -7.74
CA GLY A 185 10.50 -3.57 -8.58
C GLY A 185 10.23 -3.77 -10.08
N THR A 186 9.24 -4.60 -10.40
CA THR A 186 8.85 -4.92 -11.78
C THR A 186 7.63 -4.15 -12.30
N SER A 187 7.10 -3.20 -11.54
CA SER A 187 5.88 -2.44 -11.88
C SER A 187 6.07 -1.27 -12.85
N GLY A 188 7.22 -1.17 -13.52
CA GLY A 188 7.56 0.01 -14.31
C GLY A 188 8.04 1.19 -13.44
N PHE A 189 8.44 0.92 -12.21
CA PHE A 189 8.91 1.93 -11.26
C PHE A 189 10.34 2.41 -11.57
N PHE A 190 11.25 1.47 -11.80
CA PHE A 190 12.67 1.76 -12.04
C PHE A 190 13.03 1.85 -13.53
N MET A 191 12.21 1.27 -14.41
CA MET A 191 12.47 1.21 -15.85
C MET A 191 11.17 1.04 -16.64
N PRO A 192 11.17 1.37 -17.94
CA PRO A 192 10.03 1.12 -18.82
C PRO A 192 9.65 -0.36 -18.83
N MET A 193 8.33 -0.62 -18.83
CA MET A 193 7.78 -1.98 -18.82
C MET A 193 8.19 -2.81 -20.03
N ASP A 194 8.39 -2.19 -21.19
CA ASP A 194 8.78 -2.88 -22.43
C ASP A 194 10.16 -3.56 -22.35
N ARG A 195 10.99 -3.16 -21.38
CA ARG A 195 12.29 -3.80 -21.12
C ARG A 195 12.20 -5.09 -20.32
N LEU A 196 11.04 -5.38 -19.73
CA LEU A 196 10.82 -6.58 -18.92
C LEU A 196 10.35 -7.75 -19.81
N PRO A 197 10.62 -9.00 -19.42
CA PRO A 197 10.09 -10.17 -20.10
C PRO A 197 8.56 -10.15 -20.23
N SER A 198 8.02 -10.66 -21.33
CA SER A 198 6.58 -10.63 -21.62
C SER A 198 5.69 -11.26 -20.55
N TRP A 199 6.18 -12.30 -19.90
CA TRP A 199 5.46 -12.95 -18.78
C TRP A 199 5.37 -12.03 -17.54
N VAL A 200 6.41 -11.21 -17.28
CA VAL A 200 6.39 -10.21 -16.19
C VAL A 200 5.39 -9.10 -16.52
N GLN A 201 5.41 -8.62 -17.77
CA GLN A 201 4.44 -7.62 -18.25
C GLN A 201 3.00 -8.14 -18.06
N ALA A 202 2.72 -9.39 -18.49
CA ALA A 202 1.40 -10.01 -18.34
C ALA A 202 0.95 -10.09 -16.85
N VAL A 203 1.87 -10.45 -15.94
CA VAL A 203 1.59 -10.47 -14.49
C VAL A 203 1.29 -9.07 -13.98
N GLN A 204 2.08 -8.07 -14.34
CA GLN A 204 1.90 -6.69 -13.90
C GLN A 204 0.62 -6.06 -14.44
N LEU A 205 0.25 -6.36 -15.69
CA LEU A 205 -1.00 -5.89 -16.29
C LEU A 205 -2.25 -6.48 -15.59
N ALA A 206 -2.12 -7.64 -14.95
CA ALA A 206 -3.19 -8.24 -14.15
C ALA A 206 -3.27 -7.67 -12.73
N LEU A 207 -2.23 -6.99 -12.22
CA LEU A 207 -2.10 -6.57 -10.83
C LEU A 207 -2.27 -5.05 -10.64
N PRO A 208 -2.69 -4.57 -9.46
CA PRO A 208 -2.92 -3.15 -9.23
C PRO A 208 -1.62 -2.33 -9.17
N THR A 209 -0.46 -2.97 -8.99
CA THR A 209 0.84 -2.31 -8.81
C THR A 209 1.26 -1.46 -10.00
N TYR A 210 1.22 -2.04 -11.21
CA TYR A 210 1.52 -1.32 -12.45
C TYR A 210 0.54 -0.15 -12.68
N TRP A 211 -0.77 -0.41 -12.54
CA TRP A 211 -1.81 0.59 -12.82
C TRP A 211 -1.79 1.77 -11.85
N SER A 212 -1.31 1.57 -10.62
CA SER A 212 -1.08 2.65 -9.67
C SER A 212 -0.01 3.63 -10.17
N GLY A 213 1.13 3.12 -10.66
CA GLY A 213 2.18 3.93 -11.28
C GLY A 213 1.74 4.55 -12.61
N HIS A 214 1.03 3.79 -13.44
CA HIS A 214 0.47 4.23 -14.71
C HIS A 214 -0.40 5.50 -14.56
N LEU A 215 -1.33 5.49 -13.59
CA LEU A 215 -2.21 6.63 -13.35
C LEU A 215 -1.47 7.87 -12.84
N THR A 216 -0.47 7.70 -11.98
CA THR A 216 0.30 8.84 -11.47
C THR A 216 1.26 9.42 -12.53
N ARG A 217 1.84 8.59 -13.40
CA ARG A 217 2.60 9.06 -14.57
C ARG A 217 1.70 9.79 -15.56
N TRP A 218 0.52 9.24 -15.84
CA TRP A 218 -0.48 9.92 -16.67
C TRP A 218 -0.85 11.30 -16.12
N ALA A 219 -1.16 11.39 -14.83
CA ALA A 219 -1.62 12.64 -14.22
C ALA A 219 -0.51 13.69 -14.08
N LEU A 220 0.71 13.28 -13.74
CA LEU A 220 1.80 14.19 -13.38
C LEU A 220 2.74 14.53 -14.55
N VAL A 221 3.09 13.55 -15.39
CA VAL A 221 4.09 13.72 -16.46
C VAL A 221 3.41 13.82 -17.82
N GLY A 222 2.54 12.87 -18.16
CA GLY A 222 1.83 12.83 -19.43
C GLY A 222 2.67 12.27 -20.59
N ASP A 223 3.86 11.71 -20.33
CA ASP A 223 4.71 11.05 -21.31
C ASP A 223 4.50 9.53 -21.23
N PRO A 224 3.99 8.86 -22.29
CA PRO A 224 3.69 7.43 -22.28
C PRO A 224 4.90 6.54 -22.59
N SER A 225 6.11 7.06 -22.66
CA SER A 225 7.32 6.32 -23.08
C SER A 225 7.69 5.15 -22.17
N TRP A 226 7.15 5.10 -20.93
CA TRP A 226 7.35 4.01 -19.96
C TRP A 226 6.19 3.00 -19.94
N GLU A 227 5.14 3.25 -20.71
CA GLU A 227 3.94 2.44 -20.70
C GLU A 227 3.99 1.30 -21.71
N VAL A 228 3.35 0.21 -21.41
CA VAL A 228 3.19 -0.91 -22.35
C VAL A 228 2.43 -0.43 -23.59
N GLY A 229 3.02 -0.65 -24.76
CA GLY A 229 2.46 -0.20 -26.03
C GLY A 229 2.52 1.32 -26.24
N GLY A 230 3.26 2.08 -25.42
CA GLY A 230 3.49 3.52 -25.63
C GLY A 230 2.23 4.38 -25.54
N ALA A 231 1.22 3.95 -24.78
CA ALA A 231 -0.05 4.69 -24.64
C ALA A 231 -0.62 4.62 -23.23
N PHE A 232 -1.25 5.72 -22.79
CA PHE A 232 -2.02 5.72 -21.55
C PHE A 232 -3.45 5.19 -21.74
N SER A 233 -3.89 4.37 -20.79
CA SER A 233 -5.25 3.82 -20.75
C SER A 233 -5.88 4.06 -19.35
N PRO A 234 -6.17 5.31 -18.96
CA PRO A 234 -6.62 5.63 -17.61
C PRO A 234 -7.98 4.97 -17.26
N ALA A 235 -8.87 4.84 -18.23
CA ALA A 235 -10.16 4.16 -18.01
C ALA A 235 -9.98 2.67 -17.67
N LEU A 236 -9.07 1.98 -18.37
CA LEU A 236 -8.73 0.58 -18.09
C LEU A 236 -8.05 0.45 -16.71
N ALA A 237 -7.12 1.36 -16.39
CA ALA A 237 -6.46 1.40 -15.09
C ALA A 237 -7.47 1.55 -13.96
N LEU A 238 -8.41 2.49 -14.06
CA LEU A 238 -9.48 2.69 -13.08
C LEU A 238 -10.38 1.44 -12.95
N ALA A 239 -10.74 0.80 -14.05
CA ALA A 239 -11.54 -0.41 -14.05
C ALA A 239 -10.82 -1.56 -13.31
N ILE A 240 -9.51 -1.75 -13.57
CA ILE A 240 -8.72 -2.79 -12.91
C ILE A 240 -8.57 -2.50 -11.41
N LEU A 241 -8.27 -1.26 -11.01
CA LEU A 241 -8.18 -0.88 -9.60
C LEU A 241 -9.53 -1.04 -8.89
N ALA A 242 -10.64 -0.71 -9.55
CA ALA A 242 -11.98 -0.94 -9.01
C ALA A 242 -12.27 -2.45 -8.83
N ALA A 243 -11.93 -3.27 -9.82
CA ALA A 243 -12.07 -4.72 -9.74
C ALA A 243 -11.22 -5.29 -8.58
N TRP A 244 -9.97 -4.89 -8.43
CA TRP A 244 -9.12 -5.28 -7.31
C TRP A 244 -9.65 -4.81 -5.96
N THR A 245 -10.25 -3.63 -5.88
CA THR A 245 -10.92 -3.16 -4.67
C THR A 245 -12.05 -4.11 -4.27
N VAL A 246 -12.96 -4.40 -5.18
CA VAL A 246 -14.13 -5.23 -4.89
C VAL A 246 -13.73 -6.68 -4.59
N LEU A 247 -12.99 -7.32 -5.51
CA LEU A 247 -12.59 -8.72 -5.39
C LEU A 247 -11.59 -8.92 -4.25
N GLY A 248 -10.67 -7.97 -4.09
CA GLY A 248 -9.67 -8.01 -3.04
C GLY A 248 -10.29 -7.94 -1.65
N PHE A 249 -11.17 -6.99 -1.37
CA PHE A 249 -11.86 -6.92 -0.08
C PHE A 249 -12.83 -8.06 0.16
N ALA A 250 -13.47 -8.59 -0.87
CA ALA A 250 -14.27 -9.81 -0.74
C ALA A 250 -13.40 -10.99 -0.29
N GLY A 251 -12.27 -11.22 -0.97
CA GLY A 251 -11.31 -12.27 -0.62
C GLY A 251 -10.66 -12.04 0.75
N ALA A 252 -10.20 -10.82 1.03
CA ALA A 252 -9.62 -10.46 2.32
C ALA A 252 -10.62 -10.66 3.47
N SER A 253 -11.88 -10.26 3.29
CA SER A 253 -12.94 -10.48 4.28
C SER A 253 -13.13 -11.96 4.61
N PHE A 254 -13.10 -12.83 3.61
CA PHE A 254 -13.18 -14.28 3.81
C PHE A 254 -11.98 -14.80 4.59
N VAL A 255 -10.75 -14.42 4.19
CA VAL A 255 -9.51 -14.89 4.83
C VAL A 255 -9.39 -14.34 6.26
N VAL A 256 -9.68 -13.06 6.46
CA VAL A 256 -9.68 -12.43 7.79
C VAL A 256 -10.64 -13.13 8.73
N ARG A 257 -11.91 -13.32 8.32
CA ARG A 257 -12.90 -14.05 9.15
C ARG A 257 -12.45 -15.47 9.49
N ARG A 258 -11.81 -16.18 8.55
CA ARG A 258 -11.27 -17.53 8.77
C ARG A 258 -10.07 -17.49 9.72
N SER A 259 -9.20 -16.48 9.59
CA SER A 259 -8.06 -16.27 10.51
C SER A 259 -8.55 -16.03 11.93
N PHE A 260 -9.47 -15.08 12.14
CA PHE A 260 -10.03 -14.79 13.45
C PHE A 260 -10.68 -16.01 14.12
N ARG A 261 -11.35 -16.88 13.35
CA ARG A 261 -11.95 -18.12 13.89
C ARG A 261 -10.90 -19.13 14.41
N LYS A 262 -9.71 -19.13 13.82
CA LYS A 262 -8.62 -20.05 14.21
C LYS A 262 -7.76 -19.52 15.36
N GLU A 263 -7.87 -18.23 15.70
CA GLU A 263 -7.12 -17.65 16.80
C GLU A 263 -7.67 -18.18 18.13
N THR A 264 -6.78 -18.81 18.91
CA THR A 264 -7.05 -19.34 20.26
C THR A 264 -5.88 -18.97 21.15
N ILE A 265 -6.06 -19.09 22.48
CA ILE A 265 -4.96 -18.88 23.44
C ILE A 265 -3.80 -19.83 23.13
N GLY A 266 -4.09 -21.10 22.80
CA GLY A 266 -3.07 -22.07 22.41
C GLY A 266 -2.34 -21.74 21.11
N SER A 267 -3.03 -21.12 20.12
CA SER A 267 -2.36 -20.63 18.90
C SER A 267 -1.43 -19.46 19.20
N LEU A 268 -1.83 -18.54 20.06
CA LEU A 268 -1.02 -17.42 20.48
C LEU A 268 0.25 -17.89 21.22
N THR A 269 0.11 -18.76 22.20
CA THR A 269 1.26 -19.33 22.94
C THR A 269 2.24 -20.03 22.02
N ARG A 270 1.75 -20.80 21.03
CA ARG A 270 2.58 -21.46 20.03
C ARG A 270 3.36 -20.46 19.16
N VAL A 271 2.71 -19.41 18.68
CA VAL A 271 3.37 -18.37 17.89
C VAL A 271 4.44 -17.67 18.73
N GLN A 272 4.13 -17.32 19.99
CA GLN A 272 5.08 -16.69 20.90
C GLN A 272 6.27 -17.59 21.22
N SER A 273 6.06 -18.90 21.45
CA SER A 273 7.15 -19.85 21.67
C SER A 273 8.03 -20.02 20.43
N THR A 274 7.43 -20.06 19.23
CA THR A 274 8.18 -20.08 17.97
C THR A 274 9.04 -18.82 17.81
N ILE A 275 8.51 -17.64 18.13
CA ILE A 275 9.29 -16.40 18.07
C ILE A 275 10.46 -16.46 19.04
N ARG A 276 10.24 -16.85 20.30
CA ARG A 276 11.32 -17.00 21.29
C ARG A 276 12.43 -17.94 20.80
N SER A 277 12.06 -19.11 20.25
CA SER A 277 13.05 -20.04 19.71
C SER A 277 13.84 -19.50 18.52
N GLN A 278 13.25 -18.59 17.75
CA GLN A 278 13.88 -17.95 16.58
C GLN A 278 14.73 -16.73 16.93
N THR A 279 14.42 -16.05 18.03
CA THR A 279 15.13 -14.84 18.47
C THR A 279 16.14 -15.08 19.59
N GLY A 280 16.20 -16.31 20.09
CA GLY A 280 17.12 -16.68 21.19
C GLY A 280 16.74 -16.07 22.55
N LEU A 281 15.48 -15.64 22.75
CA LEU A 281 14.96 -15.06 23.98
C LEU A 281 14.14 -16.07 24.78
#